data_f404eedc943e7a7ab46d0cb1aa40fa35
#
_entry.id   f404eedc943e7a7ab46d0cb1aa40fa35
#
_cell.length_a   1.000
_cell.length_b   1.000
_cell.length_c   1.000
_cell.angle_alpha   90.00
_cell.angle_beta   90.00
_cell.angle_gamma   90.00
#
_symmetry.space_group_name_H-M   'P 1'
#
loop_
_entity.id
_entity.type
_entity.pdbx_description
1 polymer ?
#
loop_
_entity_poly.entity_id
_entity_poly.type
_entity_poly.pdbx_seq_one_letter_code
_entity_poly.pdbx_strand_id
1 'polypeptide(L)'
;MRGILALGAHLPHRRLDRTTIAAVAGGGGGKGTRTVAGYDEDATTLAVEAGRTTLRDHAGPAPDALWFCTATPTYLDKTNAAAVHAALRLPDEAVAADFGGAARSTVAALRAALGGAGTTMVVAADVRPGLPGSPDESAGSDAAAAVVVGEGGDDAPVLAELIGAASRTEEFLDRWRTLGDARTRQWEE
;
A
#
# COMPACT_ATOMS: atom_id res chain seq x y z
N MET A 1 22.23 -4.39 -12.64
CA MET A 1 20.85 -4.75 -13.14
C MET A 1 19.85 -4.19 -12.18
N ARG A 2 18.86 -3.42 -12.67
CA ARG A 2 17.84 -2.78 -11.82
C ARG A 2 16.63 -3.69 -11.61
N GLY A 3 16.12 -3.76 -10.37
CA GLY A 3 14.97 -4.58 -10.04
C GLY A 3 14.56 -4.43 -8.58
N ILE A 4 13.69 -5.33 -8.12
CA ILE A 4 13.29 -5.44 -6.71
C ILE A 4 14.43 -6.12 -5.95
N LEU A 5 14.92 -5.48 -4.90
CA LEU A 5 16.04 -5.94 -4.05
C LEU A 5 15.53 -6.54 -2.74
N ALA A 6 14.44 -6.03 -2.21
CA ALA A 6 13.80 -6.53 -0.99
C ALA A 6 12.30 -6.31 -1.05
N LEU A 7 11.56 -7.12 -0.32
CA LEU A 7 10.11 -6.98 -0.17
C LEU A 7 9.67 -7.40 1.23
N GLY A 8 8.60 -6.79 1.71
CA GLY A 8 7.99 -7.13 2.99
C GLY A 8 6.52 -6.75 3.00
N ALA A 9 5.79 -7.33 3.92
CA ALA A 9 4.37 -7.06 4.10
C ALA A 9 4.04 -7.00 5.58
N HIS A 10 2.96 -6.27 5.89
CA HIS A 10 2.35 -6.26 7.21
C HIS A 10 0.86 -6.51 7.08
N LEU A 11 0.37 -7.47 7.86
CA LEU A 11 -1.05 -7.77 8.01
C LEU A 11 -1.46 -7.49 9.44
N PRO A 12 -2.45 -6.63 9.69
CA PRO A 12 -3.00 -6.41 11.02
C PRO A 12 -3.28 -7.72 11.75
N HIS A 13 -3.11 -7.72 13.06
CA HIS A 13 -3.34 -8.94 13.85
C HIS A 13 -4.80 -9.38 13.87
N ARG A 14 -5.72 -8.42 13.90
CA ARG A 14 -7.16 -8.71 14.00
C ARG A 14 -7.71 -9.40 12.76
N ARG A 15 -8.65 -10.29 12.98
CA ARG A 15 -9.37 -11.02 11.92
C ARG A 15 -10.86 -10.90 12.14
N LEU A 16 -11.59 -10.61 11.06
CA LEU A 16 -13.05 -10.69 11.03
C LEU A 16 -13.43 -11.92 10.22
N ASP A 17 -14.23 -12.80 10.82
CA ASP A 17 -14.82 -13.93 10.09
C ASP A 17 -15.92 -13.39 9.17
N ARG A 18 -15.81 -13.68 7.87
CA ARG A 18 -16.77 -13.20 6.87
C ARG A 18 -18.18 -13.76 7.04
N THR A 19 -18.33 -14.91 7.70
CA THR A 19 -19.65 -15.45 8.03
C THR A 19 -20.39 -14.56 9.03
N THR A 20 -19.68 -13.88 9.93
CA THR A 20 -20.23 -12.91 10.87
C THR A 20 -20.85 -11.70 10.15
N ILE A 21 -20.23 -11.27 9.05
CA ILE A 21 -20.76 -10.17 8.22
C ILE A 21 -22.15 -10.55 7.69
N ALA A 22 -22.28 -11.74 7.11
CA ALA A 22 -23.56 -12.22 6.60
C ALA A 22 -24.63 -12.34 7.69
N ALA A 23 -24.25 -12.78 8.90
CA ALA A 23 -25.17 -12.91 10.04
C ALA A 23 -25.73 -11.56 10.51
N VAL A 24 -24.91 -10.48 10.45
CA VAL A 24 -25.32 -9.14 10.89
C VAL A 24 -26.01 -8.36 9.76
N ALA A 25 -25.48 -8.43 8.55
CA ALA A 25 -25.97 -7.65 7.40
C ALA A 25 -27.10 -8.33 6.61
N GLY A 26 -27.45 -9.58 6.95
CA GLY A 26 -28.47 -10.34 6.23
C GLY A 26 -28.02 -10.91 4.89
N GLY A 27 -26.74 -10.81 4.55
CA GLY A 27 -26.15 -11.31 3.31
C GLY A 27 -24.73 -10.77 3.05
N GLY A 28 -24.09 -11.20 1.96
CA GLY A 28 -22.85 -10.62 1.46
C GLY A 28 -21.52 -11.12 2.06
N GLY A 29 -21.51 -11.86 3.17
CA GLY A 29 -20.27 -12.20 3.90
C GLY A 29 -19.22 -12.98 3.10
N GLY A 30 -19.52 -14.20 2.73
CA GLY A 30 -18.53 -15.10 2.10
C GLY A 30 -17.83 -16.04 3.08
N LYS A 31 -16.75 -16.68 2.63
CA LYS A 31 -15.98 -17.65 3.43
C LYS A 31 -14.63 -17.09 3.86
N GLY A 32 -14.08 -17.62 4.96
CA GLY A 32 -12.78 -17.26 5.48
C GLY A 32 -12.78 -15.97 6.28
N THR A 33 -11.60 -15.41 6.50
CA THR A 33 -11.40 -14.20 7.32
C THR A 33 -10.83 -13.06 6.49
N ARG A 34 -11.05 -11.83 6.94
CA ARG A 34 -10.32 -10.65 6.48
C ARG A 34 -9.44 -10.09 7.59
N THR A 35 -8.34 -9.43 7.25
CA THR A 35 -7.57 -8.61 8.19
C THR A 35 -8.30 -7.30 8.47
N VAL A 36 -8.22 -6.83 9.69
CA VAL A 36 -8.84 -5.58 10.14
C VAL A 36 -7.84 -4.81 10.99
N ALA A 37 -7.60 -3.56 10.64
CA ALA A 37 -6.75 -2.65 11.40
C ALA A 37 -7.23 -2.52 12.85
N GLY A 38 -6.30 -2.44 13.79
CA GLY A 38 -6.55 -2.12 15.18
C GLY A 38 -6.96 -0.65 15.36
N TYR A 39 -7.31 -0.26 16.59
CA TYR A 39 -7.63 1.14 16.90
C TYR A 39 -6.42 2.07 16.81
N ASP A 40 -5.23 1.51 16.89
CA ASP A 40 -3.92 2.15 16.81
C ASP A 40 -3.26 1.97 15.44
N GLU A 41 -3.95 1.38 14.48
CA GLU A 41 -3.47 1.14 13.12
C GLU A 41 -4.25 1.98 12.10
N ASP A 42 -3.52 2.64 11.23
CA ASP A 42 -3.99 3.35 10.03
C ASP A 42 -3.07 3.05 8.84
N ALA A 43 -3.35 3.61 7.66
CA ALA A 43 -2.53 3.36 6.47
C ALA A 43 -1.06 3.75 6.68
N THR A 44 -0.79 4.80 7.45
CA THR A 44 0.59 5.27 7.72
C THR A 44 1.33 4.31 8.65
N THR A 45 0.70 3.87 9.73
CA THR A 45 1.31 2.92 10.68
C THR A 45 1.51 1.53 10.08
N LEU A 46 0.54 1.05 9.28
CA LEU A 46 0.72 -0.20 8.52
C LEU A 46 1.89 -0.09 7.53
N ALA A 47 2.04 1.06 6.86
CA ALA A 47 3.16 1.32 5.95
C ALA A 47 4.51 1.27 6.67
N VAL A 48 4.60 1.82 7.89
CA VAL A 48 5.81 1.76 8.72
C VAL A 48 6.19 0.31 9.03
N GLU A 49 5.25 -0.53 9.42
CA GLU A 49 5.55 -1.92 9.76
C GLU A 49 5.98 -2.75 8.54
N ALA A 50 5.34 -2.55 7.37
CA ALA A 50 5.78 -3.17 6.13
C ALA A 50 7.18 -2.68 5.73
N GLY A 51 7.44 -1.37 5.84
CA GLY A 51 8.75 -0.77 5.58
C GLY A 51 9.84 -1.33 6.50
N ARG A 52 9.58 -1.45 7.80
CA ARG A 52 10.51 -2.06 8.78
C ARG A 52 10.86 -3.50 8.41
N THR A 53 9.85 -4.28 8.02
CA THR A 53 10.06 -5.66 7.58
C THR A 53 10.95 -5.70 6.34
N THR A 54 10.67 -4.86 5.36
CA THR A 54 11.44 -4.78 4.12
C THR A 54 12.89 -4.35 4.36
N LEU A 55 13.11 -3.31 5.20
CA LEU A 55 14.46 -2.80 5.50
C LEU A 55 15.30 -3.78 6.31
N ARG A 56 14.70 -4.59 7.17
CA ARG A 56 15.42 -5.63 7.90
C ARG A 56 16.06 -6.68 6.98
N ASP A 57 15.37 -6.98 5.87
CA ASP A 57 15.81 -7.98 4.91
C ASP A 57 16.61 -7.36 3.74
N HIS A 58 16.75 -6.02 3.73
CA HIS A 58 17.52 -5.28 2.73
C HIS A 58 18.95 -5.05 3.20
N ALA A 59 19.92 -5.70 2.56
CA ALA A 59 21.33 -5.57 2.88
C ALA A 59 22.05 -4.44 2.12
N GLY A 60 21.38 -3.79 1.16
CA GLY A 60 21.93 -2.71 0.35
C GLY A 60 21.88 -1.34 1.02
N PRO A 61 22.22 -0.26 0.29
CA PRO A 61 22.21 1.10 0.79
C PRO A 61 20.78 1.53 1.18
N ALA A 62 20.68 2.47 2.12
CA ALA A 62 19.41 3.09 2.48
C ALA A 62 18.72 3.69 1.25
N PRO A 63 17.39 3.67 1.19
CA PRO A 63 16.66 4.28 0.08
C PRO A 63 16.90 5.80 -0.04
N ASP A 64 17.14 6.27 -1.27
CA ASP A 64 17.26 7.69 -1.61
C ASP A 64 15.86 8.34 -1.72
N ALA A 65 14.84 7.52 -1.86
CA ALA A 65 13.45 7.98 -1.94
C ALA A 65 12.48 6.99 -1.28
N LEU A 66 11.43 7.54 -0.68
CA LEU A 66 10.28 6.82 -0.14
C LEU A 66 9.02 7.31 -0.85
N TRP A 67 8.34 6.43 -1.54
CA TRP A 67 7.05 6.70 -2.19
C TRP A 67 5.94 5.92 -1.49
N PHE A 68 5.03 6.65 -0.87
CA PHE A 68 3.91 6.07 -0.14
C PHE A 68 2.64 6.14 -0.97
N CYS A 69 2.05 4.97 -1.23
CA CYS A 69 0.89 4.78 -2.07
C CYS A 69 -0.31 4.39 -1.20
N THR A 70 -1.36 5.21 -1.20
CA THR A 70 -2.58 4.89 -0.46
C THR A 70 -3.81 5.54 -1.10
N ALA A 71 -4.96 4.85 -1.05
CA ALA A 71 -6.26 5.41 -1.34
C ALA A 71 -7.01 5.87 -0.07
N THR A 72 -6.42 5.62 1.11
CA THR A 72 -7.00 5.97 2.41
C THR A 72 -5.97 6.69 3.29
N PRO A 73 -5.46 7.87 2.85
CA PRO A 73 -4.43 8.59 3.58
C PRO A 73 -4.93 8.97 4.99
N THR A 74 -4.05 8.88 5.97
CA THR A 74 -4.32 9.29 7.36
C THR A 74 -4.57 10.80 7.44
N TYR A 75 -3.76 11.57 6.71
CA TYR A 75 -3.88 13.03 6.63
C TYR A 75 -4.24 13.46 5.21
N LEU A 76 -5.24 14.33 5.07
CA LEU A 76 -5.66 14.87 3.77
C LEU A 76 -4.79 16.05 3.31
N ASP A 77 -4.25 16.82 4.25
CA ASP A 77 -3.42 17.99 4.00
C ASP A 77 -2.10 17.92 4.78
N LYS A 78 -1.33 16.90 4.48
CA LYS A 78 0.02 16.66 4.97
C LYS A 78 0.65 15.55 4.13
N THR A 79 1.95 15.60 3.90
CA THR A 79 2.70 14.49 3.30
C THR A 79 2.75 13.32 4.27
N ASN A 80 1.98 12.27 4.02
CA ASN A 80 1.94 11.06 4.84
C ASN A 80 3.27 10.30 4.75
N ALA A 81 3.89 10.28 3.57
CA ALA A 81 5.22 9.70 3.36
C ALA A 81 6.28 10.27 4.31
N ALA A 82 6.20 11.54 4.68
CA ALA A 82 7.14 12.14 5.63
C ALA A 82 7.03 11.53 7.04
N ALA A 83 5.82 11.11 7.45
CA ALA A 83 5.65 10.41 8.72
C ALA A 83 6.23 8.99 8.67
N VAL A 84 6.04 8.27 7.56
CA VAL A 84 6.65 6.95 7.33
C VAL A 84 8.18 7.06 7.29
N HIS A 85 8.72 8.05 6.55
CA HIS A 85 10.15 8.34 6.47
C HIS A 85 10.79 8.53 7.86
N ALA A 86 10.20 9.41 8.67
CA ALA A 86 10.68 9.70 10.03
C ALA A 86 10.62 8.46 10.94
N ALA A 87 9.54 7.67 10.87
CA ALA A 87 9.38 6.46 11.66
C ALA A 87 10.34 5.33 11.27
N LEU A 88 10.73 5.27 10.00
CA LEU A 88 11.73 4.35 9.47
C LEU A 88 13.17 4.85 9.68
N ARG A 89 13.35 6.09 10.12
CA ARG A 89 14.65 6.74 10.32
C ARG A 89 15.50 6.71 9.05
N LEU A 90 14.89 7.02 7.91
CA LEU A 90 15.61 7.16 6.66
C LEU A 90 16.50 8.41 6.70
N PRO A 91 17.56 8.48 5.87
CA PRO A 91 18.41 9.66 5.76
C PRO A 91 17.58 10.92 5.45
N ASP A 92 17.96 12.05 6.04
CA ASP A 92 17.23 13.33 5.86
C ASP A 92 17.18 13.79 4.41
N GLU A 93 18.15 13.36 3.60
CA GLU A 93 18.25 13.65 2.17
C GLU A 93 17.29 12.80 1.32
N ALA A 94 16.73 11.71 1.88
CA ALA A 94 15.80 10.86 1.15
C ALA A 94 14.48 11.57 0.85
N VAL A 95 14.10 11.61 -0.42
CA VAL A 95 12.86 12.26 -0.86
C VAL A 95 11.64 11.46 -0.43
N ALA A 96 10.68 12.10 0.24
CA ALA A 96 9.42 11.47 0.63
C ALA A 96 8.25 12.06 -0.16
N ALA A 97 7.45 11.22 -0.83
CA ALA A 97 6.30 11.65 -1.63
C ALA A 97 5.11 10.70 -1.51
N ASP A 98 3.91 11.28 -1.53
CA ASP A 98 2.64 10.55 -1.54
C ASP A 98 2.17 10.32 -2.99
N PHE A 99 1.73 9.09 -3.27
CA PHE A 99 1.04 8.68 -4.48
C PHE A 99 -0.39 8.28 -4.12
N GLY A 100 -1.29 9.23 -4.22
CA GLY A 100 -2.69 9.07 -3.81
C GLY A 100 -3.65 8.72 -4.95
N GLY A 101 -4.93 8.74 -4.60
CA GLY A 101 -6.07 8.69 -5.51
C GLY A 101 -6.66 7.31 -5.73
N ALA A 102 -5.87 6.27 -5.98
CA ALA A 102 -6.38 4.93 -6.19
C ALA A 102 -5.29 3.87 -5.93
N ALA A 103 -5.68 2.62 -5.71
CA ALA A 103 -4.75 1.49 -5.60
C ALA A 103 -3.82 1.38 -6.83
N ARG A 104 -4.29 1.80 -8.01
CA ARG A 104 -3.50 1.84 -9.25
C ARG A 104 -2.29 2.77 -9.19
N SER A 105 -2.28 3.77 -8.31
CA SER A 105 -1.13 4.66 -8.09
C SER A 105 0.11 3.89 -7.63
N THR A 106 -0.05 2.76 -6.92
CA THR A 106 1.04 1.86 -6.55
C THR A 106 1.77 1.29 -7.78
N VAL A 107 1.01 0.91 -8.83
CA VAL A 107 1.60 0.41 -10.08
C VAL A 107 2.40 1.51 -10.77
N ALA A 108 1.90 2.75 -10.79
CA ALA A 108 2.60 3.89 -11.36
C ALA A 108 3.90 4.20 -10.60
N ALA A 109 3.84 4.23 -9.26
CA ALA A 109 5.01 4.41 -8.40
C ALA A 109 6.06 3.31 -8.62
N LEU A 110 5.64 2.04 -8.63
CA LEU A 110 6.54 0.90 -8.87
C LEU A 110 7.20 0.98 -10.26
N ARG A 111 6.45 1.32 -11.30
CA ARG A 111 7.00 1.49 -12.65
C ARG A 111 8.00 2.65 -12.71
N ALA A 112 7.69 3.77 -12.06
CA ALA A 112 8.61 4.91 -11.99
C ALA A 112 9.89 4.55 -11.23
N ALA A 113 9.78 3.81 -10.12
CA ALA A 113 10.93 3.30 -9.39
C ALA A 113 11.79 2.35 -10.25
N LEU A 114 11.17 1.41 -10.95
CA LEU A 114 11.89 0.46 -11.82
C LEU A 114 12.55 1.15 -13.04
N GLY A 115 11.98 2.23 -13.54
CA GLY A 115 12.55 3.01 -14.65
C GLY A 115 13.44 4.19 -14.22
N GLY A 116 13.54 4.46 -12.92
CA GLY A 116 14.30 5.58 -12.35
C GLY A 116 15.77 5.27 -12.08
N ALA A 117 16.40 6.11 -11.27
CA ALA A 117 17.76 5.94 -10.76
C ALA A 117 17.76 5.89 -9.23
N GLY A 118 18.91 5.55 -8.62
CA GLY A 118 19.05 5.45 -7.17
C GLY A 118 18.26 4.29 -6.56
N THR A 119 18.11 4.28 -5.24
CA THR A 119 17.37 3.27 -4.50
C THR A 119 16.05 3.86 -4.00
N THR A 120 14.93 3.27 -4.40
CA THR A 120 13.59 3.76 -4.06
C THR A 120 12.82 2.71 -3.25
N MET A 121 12.31 3.08 -2.10
CA MET A 121 11.32 2.29 -1.38
C MET A 121 9.91 2.70 -1.83
N VAL A 122 9.14 1.77 -2.35
CA VAL A 122 7.71 1.95 -2.64
C VAL A 122 6.93 1.20 -1.59
N VAL A 123 6.07 1.90 -0.86
CA VAL A 123 5.21 1.35 0.18
C VAL A 123 3.76 1.57 -0.21
N ALA A 124 2.95 0.54 -0.12
CA ALA A 124 1.50 0.62 -0.32
C ALA A 124 0.78 0.15 0.93
N ALA A 125 -0.19 0.92 1.39
CA ALA A 125 -1.02 0.55 2.54
C ALA A 125 -2.42 1.14 2.42
N ASP A 126 -3.43 0.32 2.71
CA ASP A 126 -4.82 0.76 2.77
C ASP A 126 -5.54 0.13 3.97
N VAL A 127 -6.38 0.94 4.60
CA VAL A 127 -7.41 0.51 5.52
C VAL A 127 -8.75 0.68 4.82
N ARG A 128 -9.51 -0.41 4.68
CA ARG A 128 -10.75 -0.46 3.89
C ARG A 128 -12.01 -0.56 4.76
N PRO A 129 -12.44 0.53 5.42
CA PRO A 129 -13.71 0.51 6.15
C PRO A 129 -14.87 0.45 5.15
N GLY A 130 -15.52 -0.71 5.10
CA GLY A 130 -16.71 -0.92 4.30
C GLY A 130 -17.99 -0.60 5.06
N LEU A 131 -19.08 -0.32 4.32
CA LEU A 131 -20.43 -0.40 4.86
C LEU A 131 -20.74 -1.84 5.27
N PRO A 132 -21.52 -2.05 6.34
CA PRO A 132 -22.03 -3.38 6.66
C PRO A 132 -22.66 -4.05 5.44
N GLY A 133 -22.18 -5.25 5.08
CA GLY A 133 -22.63 -6.01 3.93
C GLY A 133 -22.07 -5.56 2.57
N SER A 134 -21.29 -4.49 2.50
CA SER A 134 -20.72 -4.02 1.24
C SER A 134 -19.61 -4.92 0.71
N PRO A 135 -19.28 -4.84 -0.60
CA PRO A 135 -18.11 -5.51 -1.17
C PRO A 135 -16.80 -5.12 -0.48
N ASP A 136 -16.67 -3.87 0.00
CA ASP A 136 -15.48 -3.42 0.75
C ASP A 136 -15.34 -4.17 2.08
N GLU A 137 -16.44 -4.41 2.79
CA GLU A 137 -16.43 -5.18 4.01
C GLU A 137 -16.22 -6.67 3.74
N SER A 138 -16.92 -7.23 2.77
CA SER A 138 -16.92 -8.68 2.50
C SER A 138 -15.69 -9.16 1.73
N ALA A 139 -15.19 -8.41 0.76
CA ALA A 139 -14.07 -8.78 -0.10
C ALA A 139 -12.77 -8.05 0.26
N GLY A 140 -12.86 -6.85 0.85
CA GLY A 140 -11.70 -6.05 1.25
C GLY A 140 -10.91 -6.68 2.41
N SER A 141 -9.69 -6.18 2.62
CA SER A 141 -8.83 -6.47 3.78
C SER A 141 -7.87 -5.30 3.97
N ASP A 142 -7.45 -5.08 5.21
CA ASP A 142 -6.48 -4.06 5.55
C ASP A 142 -5.08 -4.67 5.51
N ALA A 143 -4.14 -4.02 4.87
CA ALA A 143 -2.77 -4.53 4.72
C ALA A 143 -1.81 -3.44 4.26
N ALA A 144 -0.52 -3.72 4.41
CA ALA A 144 0.55 -2.97 3.77
C ALA A 144 1.60 -3.90 3.15
N ALA A 145 2.26 -3.41 2.11
CA ALA A 145 3.43 -4.04 1.52
C ALA A 145 4.45 -2.98 1.11
N ALA A 146 5.73 -3.33 1.16
CA ALA A 146 6.80 -2.47 0.73
C ALA A 146 7.80 -3.24 -0.12
N VAL A 147 8.41 -2.54 -1.07
CA VAL A 147 9.52 -3.06 -1.89
C VAL A 147 10.64 -2.03 -1.95
N VAL A 148 11.88 -2.49 -1.97
CA VAL A 148 13.05 -1.67 -2.33
C VAL A 148 13.42 -2.00 -3.76
N VAL A 149 13.53 -0.95 -4.58
CA VAL A 149 13.91 -1.02 -5.99
C VAL A 149 15.24 -0.28 -6.18
N GLY A 150 16.20 -0.90 -6.83
CA GLY A 150 17.51 -0.31 -7.07
C GLY A 150 18.37 -1.15 -8.00
N GLU A 151 19.63 -0.77 -8.14
CA GLU A 151 20.63 -1.59 -8.81
C GLU A 151 21.10 -2.70 -7.88
N GLY A 152 20.99 -3.94 -8.34
CA GLY A 152 21.49 -5.10 -7.60
C GLY A 152 23.01 -5.19 -7.62
N GLY A 153 23.55 -5.74 -6.57
CA GLY A 153 24.98 -6.04 -6.37
C GLY A 153 25.16 -7.32 -5.57
N ASP A 154 26.40 -7.61 -5.19
CA ASP A 154 26.74 -8.84 -4.47
C ASP A 154 26.02 -8.95 -3.12
N ASP A 155 25.90 -7.83 -2.39
CA ASP A 155 25.27 -7.77 -1.07
C ASP A 155 23.73 -7.63 -1.14
N ALA A 156 23.20 -7.16 -2.27
CA ALA A 156 21.76 -6.96 -2.50
C ALA A 156 21.36 -7.47 -3.89
N PRO A 157 21.19 -8.78 -4.05
CA PRO A 157 20.86 -9.37 -5.34
C PRO A 157 19.45 -8.96 -5.78
N VAL A 158 19.24 -8.88 -7.10
CA VAL A 158 17.91 -8.63 -7.67
C VAL A 158 17.04 -9.87 -7.49
N LEU A 159 15.94 -9.71 -6.78
CA LEU A 159 14.92 -10.76 -6.58
C LEU A 159 13.98 -10.89 -7.79
N ALA A 160 13.68 -9.76 -8.44
CA ALA A 160 12.87 -9.71 -9.65
C ALA A 160 13.22 -8.50 -10.50
N GLU A 161 13.31 -8.67 -11.81
CA GLU A 161 13.55 -7.62 -12.79
C GLU A 161 12.32 -7.33 -13.64
N LEU A 162 12.25 -6.12 -14.20
CA LEU A 162 11.22 -5.77 -15.16
C LEU A 162 11.65 -6.18 -16.57
N ILE A 163 11.08 -7.25 -17.09
CA ILE A 163 11.38 -7.75 -18.44
C ILE A 163 10.56 -7.06 -19.55
N GLY A 164 9.50 -6.36 -19.19
CA GLY A 164 8.66 -5.65 -20.14
C GLY A 164 7.50 -4.95 -19.47
N ALA A 165 6.97 -3.91 -20.10
CA ALA A 165 5.82 -3.17 -19.59
C ALA A 165 4.94 -2.69 -20.76
N ALA A 166 3.61 -2.77 -20.55
CA ALA A 166 2.61 -2.15 -21.40
C ALA A 166 1.61 -1.38 -20.52
N SER A 167 0.98 -0.37 -21.06
CA SER A 167 -0.09 0.33 -20.34
C SER A 167 -1.16 0.82 -21.31
N ARG A 168 -2.39 0.81 -20.82
CA ARG A 168 -3.54 1.45 -21.43
C ARG A 168 -4.27 2.23 -20.35
N THR A 169 -4.68 3.44 -20.67
CA THR A 169 -5.47 4.28 -19.77
C THR A 169 -6.82 4.53 -20.39
N GLU A 170 -7.85 4.20 -19.65
CA GLU A 170 -9.24 4.50 -19.97
C GLU A 170 -9.87 5.13 -18.73
N GLU A 171 -10.70 6.14 -18.93
CA GLU A 171 -11.47 6.74 -17.86
C GLU A 171 -12.83 6.03 -17.76
N PHE A 172 -13.18 5.59 -16.54
CA PHE A 172 -14.51 5.09 -16.19
C PHE A 172 -14.72 5.24 -14.68
N LEU A 173 -15.96 5.44 -14.28
CA LEU A 173 -16.32 5.67 -12.89
C LEU A 173 -16.85 4.36 -12.29
N ASP A 174 -15.93 3.53 -11.82
CA ASP A 174 -16.24 2.25 -11.17
C ASP A 174 -16.37 2.41 -9.65
N ARG A 175 -15.39 3.08 -9.07
CA ARG A 175 -15.26 3.25 -7.64
C ARG A 175 -14.69 4.63 -7.35
N TRP A 176 -15.36 5.41 -6.50
CA TRP A 176 -14.92 6.76 -6.17
C TRP A 176 -15.29 7.18 -4.74
N ARG A 177 -14.60 8.19 -4.26
CA ARG A 177 -14.90 8.89 -3.03
C ARG A 177 -14.50 10.36 -3.20
N THR A 178 -15.41 11.26 -2.89
CA THR A 178 -15.16 12.70 -2.92
C THR A 178 -14.88 13.24 -1.53
N LEU A 179 -14.40 14.47 -1.45
CA LEU A 179 -14.15 15.14 -0.18
C LEU A 179 -15.46 15.21 0.64
N GLY A 180 -15.40 14.77 1.90
CA GLY A 180 -16.56 14.70 2.79
C GLY A 180 -17.30 13.36 2.76
N ASP A 181 -17.06 12.51 1.79
CA ASP A 181 -17.62 11.15 1.80
C ASP A 181 -16.90 10.30 2.85
N ALA A 182 -17.66 9.77 3.81
CA ALA A 182 -17.14 8.84 4.81
C ALA A 182 -16.80 7.46 4.22
N ARG A 183 -17.33 7.14 3.03
CA ARG A 183 -17.27 5.81 2.41
C ARG A 183 -17.07 5.90 0.92
N THR A 184 -16.48 4.84 0.36
CA THR A 184 -16.37 4.69 -1.08
C THR A 184 -17.73 4.35 -1.68
N ARG A 185 -18.04 4.99 -2.80
CA ARG A 185 -19.17 4.66 -3.67
C ARG A 185 -18.70 3.71 -4.75
N GLN A 186 -19.60 2.89 -5.24
CA GLN A 186 -19.39 2.00 -6.37
C GLN A 186 -20.50 2.25 -7.38
N TRP A 187 -20.22 1.96 -8.65
CA TRP A 187 -21.24 1.98 -9.68
C TRP A 187 -22.26 0.88 -9.37
N GLU A 188 -23.52 1.28 -9.21
CA GLU A 188 -24.65 0.37 -9.14
C GLU A 188 -25.41 0.50 -10.48
N GLU A 189 -25.53 -0.60 -11.19
CA GLU A 189 -26.39 -0.68 -12.37
C GLU A 189 -27.88 -0.74 -11.96
#